data_d71cb555235fe66baf103151d7e0264c
#
_entry.id   d71cb555235fe66baf103151d7e0264c
#
_cell.length_a   1.000
_cell.length_b   1.000
_cell.length_c   1.000
_cell.angle_alpha   90.00
_cell.angle_beta   90.00
_cell.angle_gamma   90.00
#
_symmetry.space_group_name_H-M   'P 1'
#
loop_
_entity.id
_entity.type
_entity.pdbx_description
1 polymer ?
#
loop_
_entity_poly.entity_id
_entity_poly.type
_entity_poly.pdbx_seq_one_letter_code
_entity_poly.pdbx_strand_id
1 'polypeptide(L)'
;MTSLVEGTLVVVSAHSADFVWRAGGAIAAHTAQGGRAHVICLSYGERGESAKLWRSPGMTLEAVKAARQEEATHAAEALGAEVSFFDAGDYPLPPAEQLVERLASELRVLAPGAILTHAAYDPYNTDHSDAYRITLQGRMVAQAHGFQPEDGAVLGAPPVFVFEPHQPEVCEFRPDLLLDITEVFPQKRKAMECMAAQEHLWRYYTDLAERRGVQAVRNSGNKAIVHAEAYQRVFPTVASGLS
;
A
#
# COMPACT_ATOMS: atom_id res chain seq x y z
N MET A 1 -13.98 10.95 15.70
CA MET A 1 -13.56 9.55 15.59
C MET A 1 -13.88 9.11 14.18
N THR A 2 -12.87 8.88 13.35
CA THR A 2 -13.05 8.26 12.02
C THR A 2 -13.50 6.82 12.26
N SER A 3 -14.65 6.43 11.73
CA SER A 3 -15.11 5.04 11.85
C SER A 3 -14.13 4.12 11.15
N LEU A 4 -13.85 2.96 11.76
CA LEU A 4 -13.17 1.85 11.10
C LEU A 4 -13.85 1.56 9.76
N VAL A 5 -13.05 1.25 8.77
CA VAL A 5 -13.57 0.68 7.52
C VAL A 5 -14.15 -0.70 7.88
N GLU A 6 -15.43 -0.93 7.58
CA GLU A 6 -16.02 -2.26 7.74
C GLU A 6 -15.32 -3.23 6.77
N GLY A 7 -14.82 -4.35 7.27
CA GLY A 7 -14.06 -5.32 6.48
C GLY A 7 -12.54 -5.15 6.60
N THR A 8 -11.81 -5.84 5.74
CA THR A 8 -10.35 -5.83 5.73
C THR A 8 -9.81 -4.59 4.99
N LEU A 9 -8.82 -3.91 5.55
CA LEU A 9 -8.02 -2.94 4.79
C LEU A 9 -7.03 -3.73 3.93
N VAL A 10 -7.21 -3.71 2.62
CA VAL A 10 -6.31 -4.40 1.68
C VAL A 10 -5.36 -3.40 1.04
N VAL A 11 -4.07 -3.71 1.03
CA VAL A 11 -3.04 -2.91 0.36
C VAL A 11 -2.43 -3.73 -0.76
N VAL A 12 -2.54 -3.25 -2.01
CA VAL A 12 -1.88 -3.87 -3.16
C VAL A 12 -0.62 -3.09 -3.48
N SER A 13 0.51 -3.73 -3.30
CA SER A 13 1.86 -3.18 -3.38
C SER A 13 2.60 -3.78 -4.57
N ALA A 14 3.22 -2.97 -5.42
CA ALA A 14 4.02 -3.47 -6.53
C ALA A 14 5.21 -4.29 -6.00
N HIS A 15 5.89 -3.75 -4.99
CA HIS A 15 7.07 -4.35 -4.38
C HIS A 15 6.90 -4.50 -2.88
N SER A 16 7.75 -5.29 -2.27
CA SER A 16 7.66 -5.69 -0.86
C SER A 16 7.82 -4.57 0.17
N ALA A 17 8.29 -3.38 -0.23
CA ALA A 17 8.50 -2.26 0.69
C ALA A 17 7.49 -1.12 0.54
N ASP A 18 6.80 -1.01 -0.58
CA ASP A 18 5.95 0.15 -0.89
C ASP A 18 4.89 0.41 0.18
N PHE A 19 4.26 -0.64 0.69
CA PHE A 19 3.23 -0.51 1.74
C PHE A 19 3.78 0.11 3.02
N VAL A 20 5.05 -0.17 3.34
CA VAL A 20 5.69 0.37 4.56
C VAL A 20 5.87 1.87 4.43
N TRP A 21 6.41 2.30 3.29
CA TRP A 21 6.72 3.69 3.05
C TRP A 21 5.47 4.55 2.94
N ARG A 22 4.47 4.06 2.21
CA ARG A 22 3.37 4.87 1.66
C ARG A 22 2.03 4.64 2.35
N ALA A 23 1.85 3.50 3.02
CA ALA A 23 0.59 3.11 3.67
C ALA A 23 0.77 2.60 5.11
N GLY A 24 2.01 2.57 5.63
CA GLY A 24 2.30 2.02 6.96
C GLY A 24 1.54 2.71 8.08
N GLY A 25 1.32 4.02 7.97
CA GLY A 25 0.51 4.76 8.94
C GLY A 25 -0.97 4.40 8.88
N ALA A 26 -1.53 4.27 7.67
CA ALA A 26 -2.93 3.85 7.51
C ALA A 26 -3.16 2.42 8.03
N ILE A 27 -2.24 1.50 7.73
CA ILE A 27 -2.29 0.12 8.25
C ILE A 27 -2.26 0.15 9.79
N ALA A 28 -1.28 0.83 10.38
CA ALA A 28 -1.14 0.93 11.83
C ALA A 28 -2.35 1.58 12.50
N ALA A 29 -2.90 2.65 11.92
CA ALA A 29 -4.09 3.31 12.46
C ALA A 29 -5.33 2.41 12.41
N HIS A 30 -5.47 1.58 11.36
CA HIS A 30 -6.56 0.63 11.21
C HIS A 30 -6.44 -0.53 12.21
N THR A 31 -5.26 -1.14 12.32
CA THR A 31 -5.01 -2.28 13.21
C THR A 31 -5.03 -1.90 14.69
N ALA A 32 -4.54 -0.70 15.04
CA ALA A 32 -4.62 -0.18 16.41
C ALA A 32 -6.08 -0.02 16.92
N GLN A 33 -7.04 0.11 16.02
CA GLN A 33 -8.47 0.14 16.33
C GLN A 33 -9.14 -1.24 16.30
N GLY A 34 -8.37 -2.32 16.11
CA GLY A 34 -8.87 -3.70 16.04
C GLY A 34 -9.34 -4.12 14.64
N GLY A 35 -9.09 -3.32 13.61
CA GLY A 35 -9.36 -3.67 12.21
C GLY A 35 -8.36 -4.71 11.68
N ARG A 36 -8.77 -5.48 10.67
CA ARG A 36 -7.89 -6.41 9.94
C ARG A 36 -7.24 -5.70 8.77
N ALA A 37 -5.95 -5.93 8.56
CA ALA A 37 -5.23 -5.43 7.39
C ALA A 37 -4.47 -6.57 6.71
N HIS A 38 -4.49 -6.59 5.37
CA HIS A 38 -3.77 -7.56 4.56
C HIS A 38 -3.05 -6.86 3.42
N VAL A 39 -1.75 -7.13 3.29
CA VAL A 39 -0.90 -6.61 2.22
C VAL A 39 -0.70 -7.69 1.18
N ILE A 40 -0.91 -7.36 -0.10
CA ILE A 40 -0.58 -8.21 -1.25
C ILE A 40 0.59 -7.57 -1.97
N CYS A 41 1.78 -8.17 -1.89
CA CYS A 41 2.94 -7.75 -2.66
C CYS A 41 2.97 -8.50 -3.99
N LEU A 42 2.93 -7.79 -5.12
CA LEU A 42 2.97 -8.41 -6.44
C LEU A 42 4.35 -9.02 -6.73
N SER A 43 5.41 -8.38 -6.24
CA SER A 43 6.80 -8.85 -6.34
C SER A 43 7.55 -8.57 -5.04
N TYR A 44 8.80 -9.00 -4.97
CA TYR A 44 9.68 -8.68 -3.84
C TYR A 44 10.48 -7.38 -4.03
N GLY A 45 10.45 -6.75 -5.21
CA GLY A 45 11.35 -5.65 -5.56
C GLY A 45 12.80 -6.14 -5.71
N GLU A 46 12.92 -7.38 -6.15
CA GLU A 46 14.19 -8.12 -6.13
C GLU A 46 15.22 -7.58 -7.11
N ARG A 47 14.79 -7.03 -8.27
CA ARG A 47 15.69 -6.50 -9.30
C ARG A 47 15.91 -4.99 -9.15
N GLY A 48 14.83 -4.22 -9.01
CA GLY A 48 14.88 -2.77 -9.08
C GLY A 48 15.12 -2.08 -7.74
N GLU A 49 14.65 -2.64 -6.63
CA GLU A 49 14.66 -1.98 -5.33
C GLU A 49 15.62 -2.58 -4.30
N SER A 50 16.47 -3.51 -4.72
CA SER A 50 17.36 -4.28 -3.86
C SER A 50 18.85 -4.04 -4.12
N ALA A 51 19.20 -2.85 -4.62
CA ALA A 51 20.57 -2.51 -5.03
C ALA A 51 21.62 -2.71 -3.92
N LYS A 52 21.28 -2.48 -2.65
CA LYS A 52 22.17 -2.72 -1.51
C LYS A 52 22.51 -4.20 -1.37
N LEU A 53 21.51 -5.09 -1.50
CA LEU A 53 21.71 -6.55 -1.43
C LEU A 53 22.56 -7.05 -2.58
N TRP A 54 22.30 -6.61 -3.80
CA TRP A 54 23.06 -7.00 -5.00
C TRP A 54 24.54 -6.63 -4.98
N ARG A 55 24.95 -5.65 -4.16
CA ARG A 55 26.35 -5.30 -3.97
C ARG A 55 27.13 -6.30 -3.12
N SER A 56 26.44 -7.21 -2.43
CA SER A 56 27.09 -8.22 -1.61
C SER A 56 27.64 -9.37 -2.49
N PRO A 57 28.90 -9.78 -2.29
CA PRO A 57 29.49 -10.86 -3.08
C PRO A 57 28.67 -12.16 -2.96
N GLY A 58 28.43 -12.82 -4.09
CA GLY A 58 27.73 -14.11 -4.13
C GLY A 58 26.21 -14.04 -3.96
N MET A 59 25.62 -12.83 -3.99
CA MET A 59 24.18 -12.66 -3.93
C MET A 59 23.49 -13.31 -5.14
N THR A 60 22.43 -14.08 -4.89
CA THR A 60 21.58 -14.69 -5.92
C THR A 60 20.18 -14.08 -5.90
N LEU A 61 19.42 -14.29 -6.96
CA LEU A 61 18.03 -13.81 -7.04
C LEU A 61 17.18 -14.39 -5.89
N GLU A 62 17.32 -15.66 -5.61
CA GLU A 62 16.60 -16.37 -4.53
C GLU A 62 16.97 -15.80 -3.17
N ALA A 63 18.26 -15.50 -2.95
CA ALA A 63 18.70 -14.89 -1.68
C ALA A 63 18.15 -13.48 -1.51
N VAL A 64 18.10 -12.69 -2.59
CA VAL A 64 17.46 -11.35 -2.55
C VAL A 64 15.97 -11.46 -2.27
N LYS A 65 15.24 -12.36 -2.96
CA LYS A 65 13.80 -12.58 -2.70
C LYS A 65 13.56 -12.97 -1.24
N ALA A 66 14.34 -13.93 -0.71
CA ALA A 66 14.21 -14.38 0.66
C ALA A 66 14.44 -13.22 1.68
N ALA A 67 15.48 -12.41 1.47
CA ALA A 67 15.75 -11.26 2.34
C ALA A 67 14.62 -10.21 2.28
N ARG A 68 14.10 -9.92 1.07
CA ARG A 68 13.02 -8.96 0.90
C ARG A 68 11.69 -9.47 1.49
N GLN A 69 11.45 -10.78 1.36
CA GLN A 69 10.29 -11.42 2.00
C GLN A 69 10.35 -11.31 3.52
N GLU A 70 11.52 -11.61 4.11
CA GLU A 70 11.74 -11.50 5.55
C GLU A 70 11.53 -10.07 6.05
N GLU A 71 12.14 -9.08 5.39
CA GLU A 71 11.95 -7.66 5.72
C GLU A 71 10.47 -7.25 5.70
N ALA A 72 9.74 -7.62 4.62
CA ALA A 72 8.32 -7.27 4.48
C ALA A 72 7.43 -7.99 5.50
N THR A 73 7.73 -9.25 5.83
CA THR A 73 7.00 -10.00 6.85
C THR A 73 7.15 -9.35 8.22
N HIS A 74 8.38 -9.03 8.63
CA HIS A 74 8.62 -8.34 9.90
C HIS A 74 7.99 -6.93 9.95
N ALA A 75 7.99 -6.22 8.82
CA ALA A 75 7.35 -4.91 8.72
C ALA A 75 5.82 -5.03 8.84
N ALA A 76 5.20 -6.01 8.18
CA ALA A 76 3.76 -6.26 8.29
C ALA A 76 3.37 -6.64 9.73
N GLU A 77 4.12 -7.53 10.37
CA GLU A 77 3.95 -7.89 11.79
C GLU A 77 4.03 -6.65 12.70
N ALA A 78 5.02 -5.78 12.49
CA ALA A 78 5.16 -4.55 13.26
C ALA A 78 3.95 -3.61 13.08
N LEU A 79 3.27 -3.66 11.94
CA LEU A 79 2.04 -2.90 11.65
C LEU A 79 0.76 -3.63 12.09
N GLY A 80 0.85 -4.88 12.56
CA GLY A 80 -0.30 -5.71 12.92
C GLY A 80 -1.08 -6.23 11.70
N ALA A 81 -0.44 -6.34 10.54
CA ALA A 81 -1.03 -6.80 9.28
C ALA A 81 -0.52 -8.19 8.87
N GLU A 82 -1.31 -8.87 8.07
CA GLU A 82 -0.89 -10.04 7.31
C GLU A 82 -0.27 -9.62 5.97
N VAL A 83 0.62 -10.43 5.39
CA VAL A 83 1.21 -10.19 4.08
C VAL A 83 1.25 -11.46 3.24
N SER A 84 0.93 -11.33 1.95
CA SER A 84 1.06 -12.39 0.95
C SER A 84 1.85 -11.90 -0.26
N PHE A 85 2.45 -12.83 -1.00
CA PHE A 85 3.33 -12.53 -2.13
C PHE A 85 2.87 -13.27 -3.38
N PHE A 86 2.79 -12.55 -4.50
CA PHE A 86 2.46 -13.16 -5.78
C PHE A 86 3.68 -13.74 -6.48
N ASP A 87 4.87 -13.26 -6.14
CA ASP A 87 6.15 -13.67 -6.75
C ASP A 87 6.13 -13.50 -8.29
N ALA A 88 5.55 -12.40 -8.75
CA ALA A 88 5.39 -12.16 -10.18
C ALA A 88 6.68 -11.70 -10.87
N GLY A 89 7.69 -11.32 -10.09
CA GLY A 89 8.88 -10.63 -10.59
C GLY A 89 8.66 -9.12 -10.73
N ASP A 90 9.75 -8.36 -10.86
CA ASP A 90 9.72 -6.91 -11.02
C ASP A 90 10.61 -6.46 -12.17
N TYR A 91 10.47 -5.20 -12.58
CA TYR A 91 11.28 -4.52 -13.58
C TYR A 91 11.44 -5.28 -14.90
N PRO A 92 10.31 -5.51 -15.62
CA PRO A 92 8.96 -5.06 -15.29
C PRO A 92 8.12 -6.13 -14.61
N LEU A 93 7.01 -5.72 -13.98
CA LEU A 93 5.91 -6.62 -13.66
C LEU A 93 5.38 -7.28 -14.94
N PRO A 94 4.87 -8.52 -14.89
CA PRO A 94 4.25 -9.14 -16.05
C PRO A 94 2.98 -8.40 -16.48
N PRO A 95 2.49 -8.65 -17.73
CA PRO A 95 1.23 -8.09 -18.18
C PRO A 95 0.08 -8.30 -17.19
N ALA A 96 -0.74 -7.26 -16.99
CA ALA A 96 -1.80 -7.25 -15.98
C ALA A 96 -2.74 -8.47 -16.07
N GLU A 97 -3.03 -8.94 -17.26
CA GLU A 97 -3.92 -10.06 -17.53
C GLU A 97 -3.50 -11.36 -16.82
N GLN A 98 -2.21 -11.52 -16.52
CA GLN A 98 -1.70 -12.68 -15.79
C GLN A 98 -1.98 -12.64 -14.29
N LEU A 99 -2.22 -11.46 -13.73
CA LEU A 99 -2.37 -11.25 -12.29
C LEU A 99 -3.80 -10.88 -11.87
N VAL A 100 -4.61 -10.38 -12.80
CA VAL A 100 -5.94 -9.83 -12.51
C VAL A 100 -6.89 -10.85 -11.89
N GLU A 101 -6.98 -12.06 -12.45
CA GLU A 101 -7.89 -13.10 -11.91
C GLU A 101 -7.43 -13.61 -10.55
N ARG A 102 -6.11 -13.77 -10.37
CA ARG A 102 -5.55 -14.14 -9.06
C ARG A 102 -5.88 -13.08 -8.01
N LEU A 103 -5.66 -11.80 -8.34
CA LEU A 103 -6.01 -10.71 -7.43
C LEU A 103 -7.52 -10.65 -7.16
N ALA A 104 -8.35 -10.85 -8.18
CA ALA A 104 -9.80 -10.87 -8.01
C ALA A 104 -10.27 -11.97 -7.05
N SER A 105 -9.66 -13.16 -7.11
CA SER A 105 -9.93 -14.27 -6.18
C SER A 105 -9.52 -13.90 -4.75
N GLU A 106 -8.32 -13.36 -4.56
CA GLU A 106 -7.86 -12.89 -3.25
C GLU A 106 -8.77 -11.80 -2.67
N LEU A 107 -9.19 -10.83 -3.49
CA LEU A 107 -10.11 -9.77 -3.04
C LEU A 107 -11.47 -10.33 -2.60
N ARG A 108 -11.97 -11.38 -3.24
CA ARG A 108 -13.23 -12.04 -2.79
C ARG A 108 -13.07 -12.71 -1.45
N VAL A 109 -11.95 -13.39 -1.21
CA VAL A 109 -11.66 -14.04 0.08
C VAL A 109 -11.45 -13.00 1.18
N LEU A 110 -10.70 -11.95 0.91
CA LEU A 110 -10.36 -10.91 1.89
C LEU A 110 -11.53 -9.97 2.20
N ALA A 111 -12.53 -9.87 1.31
CA ALA A 111 -13.71 -9.00 1.44
C ALA A 111 -13.33 -7.57 1.89
N PRO A 112 -12.55 -6.83 1.08
CA PRO A 112 -12.04 -5.53 1.49
C PRO A 112 -13.15 -4.51 1.75
N GLY A 113 -13.04 -3.79 2.86
CA GLY A 113 -13.80 -2.59 3.13
C GLY A 113 -13.20 -1.35 2.47
N ALA A 114 -11.88 -1.36 2.23
CA ALA A 114 -11.16 -0.39 1.41
C ALA A 114 -9.90 -1.02 0.80
N ILE A 115 -9.46 -0.46 -0.31
CA ILE A 115 -8.26 -0.89 -1.01
C ILE A 115 -7.30 0.31 -1.15
N LEU A 116 -6.03 0.13 -0.78
CA LEU A 116 -4.96 1.07 -1.03
C LEU A 116 -4.05 0.53 -2.14
N THR A 117 -3.58 1.40 -3.03
CA THR A 117 -2.65 1.01 -4.10
C THR A 117 -1.84 2.22 -4.58
N HIS A 118 -1.05 2.02 -5.62
CA HIS A 118 -0.20 3.03 -6.24
C HIS A 118 -0.99 4.08 -7.03
N ALA A 119 -0.32 5.19 -7.38
CA ALA A 119 -0.86 6.20 -8.29
C ALA A 119 -0.98 5.65 -9.72
N ALA A 120 -1.93 6.19 -10.48
CA ALA A 120 -2.20 5.75 -11.86
C ALA A 120 -1.03 5.98 -12.82
N TYR A 121 -0.19 6.96 -12.53
CA TYR A 121 0.95 7.34 -13.34
C TYR A 121 2.18 7.55 -12.46
N ASP A 122 3.24 6.82 -12.73
CA ASP A 122 4.56 6.98 -12.13
C ASP A 122 5.63 6.78 -13.20
N PRO A 123 6.20 7.88 -13.75
CA PRO A 123 7.19 7.78 -14.83
C PRO A 123 8.55 7.24 -14.38
N TYR A 124 8.82 7.20 -13.07
CA TYR A 124 10.06 6.64 -12.52
C TYR A 124 9.98 5.14 -12.31
N ASN A 125 8.76 4.60 -12.13
CA ASN A 125 8.56 3.18 -11.91
C ASN A 125 7.25 2.70 -12.51
N THR A 126 7.33 2.12 -13.71
CA THR A 126 6.14 1.65 -14.44
C THR A 126 5.39 0.54 -13.71
N ASP A 127 6.08 -0.26 -12.87
CA ASP A 127 5.46 -1.30 -12.06
C ASP A 127 4.40 -0.74 -11.10
N HIS A 128 4.59 0.50 -10.62
CA HIS A 128 3.58 1.19 -9.81
C HIS A 128 2.31 1.47 -10.60
N SER A 129 2.44 1.97 -11.83
CA SER A 129 1.30 2.19 -12.73
C SER A 129 0.62 0.88 -13.10
N ASP A 130 1.38 -0.19 -13.28
CA ASP A 130 0.85 -1.52 -13.55
C ASP A 130 0.13 -2.09 -12.33
N ALA A 131 0.66 -1.93 -11.12
CA ALA A 131 -0.02 -2.33 -9.88
C ALA A 131 -1.36 -1.60 -9.69
N TYR A 132 -1.44 -0.30 -9.99
CA TYR A 132 -2.70 0.44 -10.04
C TYR A 132 -3.69 -0.20 -11.01
N ARG A 133 -3.27 -0.45 -12.26
CA ARG A 133 -4.11 -1.06 -13.30
C ARG A 133 -4.60 -2.44 -12.90
N ILE A 134 -3.70 -3.29 -12.40
CA ILE A 134 -4.01 -4.64 -11.89
C ILE A 134 -5.05 -4.54 -10.77
N THR A 135 -4.88 -3.60 -9.84
CA THR A 135 -5.81 -3.40 -8.72
C THR A 135 -7.20 -3.03 -9.18
N LEU A 136 -7.35 -2.07 -10.09
CA LEU A 136 -8.67 -1.67 -10.58
C LEU A 136 -9.34 -2.75 -11.40
N GLN A 137 -8.60 -3.46 -12.25
CA GLN A 137 -9.12 -4.57 -13.04
C GLN A 137 -9.50 -5.75 -12.13
N GLY A 138 -8.65 -6.12 -11.17
CA GLY A 138 -8.93 -7.17 -10.19
C GLY A 138 -10.19 -6.86 -9.36
N ARG A 139 -10.34 -5.62 -8.89
CA ARG A 139 -11.56 -5.17 -8.21
C ARG A 139 -12.80 -5.28 -9.13
N MET A 140 -12.69 -4.87 -10.37
CA MET A 140 -13.78 -4.97 -11.36
C MET A 140 -14.18 -6.43 -11.61
N VAL A 141 -13.21 -7.32 -11.82
CA VAL A 141 -13.46 -8.75 -12.03
C VAL A 141 -14.06 -9.38 -10.76
N ALA A 142 -13.59 -9.02 -9.57
CA ALA A 142 -14.14 -9.50 -8.30
C ALA A 142 -15.63 -9.13 -8.10
N GLN A 143 -16.10 -8.05 -8.70
CA GLN A 143 -17.52 -7.63 -8.69
C GLN A 143 -18.38 -8.35 -9.75
N ALA A 144 -17.76 -9.04 -10.70
CA ALA A 144 -18.48 -9.67 -11.80
C ALA A 144 -19.10 -11.00 -11.35
N HIS A 145 -20.42 -11.14 -11.44
CA HIS A 145 -21.13 -12.38 -11.11
C HIS A 145 -20.73 -13.58 -12.00
N GLY A 146 -20.23 -13.31 -13.23
CA GLY A 146 -19.75 -14.34 -14.15
C GLY A 146 -18.33 -14.86 -13.85
N PHE A 147 -17.60 -14.20 -12.96
CA PHE A 147 -16.32 -14.70 -12.46
C PHE A 147 -16.58 -15.60 -11.25
N GLN A 148 -16.21 -16.88 -11.36
CA GLN A 148 -16.52 -17.91 -10.36
C GLN A 148 -15.24 -18.59 -9.85
N PRO A 149 -14.49 -17.93 -8.95
CA PRO A 149 -13.38 -18.57 -8.25
C PRO A 149 -13.93 -19.62 -7.25
N GLU A 150 -13.05 -20.49 -6.76
CA GLU A 150 -13.43 -21.55 -5.81
C GLU A 150 -14.00 -20.97 -4.50
N ASP A 151 -13.46 -19.84 -4.03
CA ASP A 151 -13.80 -19.23 -2.75
C ASP A 151 -14.19 -17.76 -2.88
N GLY A 152 -14.91 -17.27 -1.88
CA GLY A 152 -15.27 -15.87 -1.71
C GLY A 152 -16.56 -15.45 -2.42
N ALA A 153 -17.28 -14.53 -1.80
CA ALA A 153 -18.49 -13.94 -2.34
C ALA A 153 -18.18 -12.86 -3.38
N VAL A 154 -19.16 -12.58 -4.25
CA VAL A 154 -19.08 -11.43 -5.16
C VAL A 154 -18.82 -10.16 -4.37
N LEU A 155 -17.78 -9.44 -4.76
CA LEU A 155 -17.34 -8.24 -4.07
C LEU A 155 -18.35 -7.10 -4.24
N GLY A 156 -18.55 -6.31 -3.19
CA GLY A 156 -19.25 -5.04 -3.27
C GLY A 156 -18.43 -3.97 -4.02
N ALA A 157 -18.62 -2.73 -3.66
CA ALA A 157 -17.91 -1.59 -4.28
C ALA A 157 -16.93 -0.92 -3.26
N PRO A 158 -15.89 -1.61 -2.78
CA PRO A 158 -14.98 -1.01 -1.81
C PRO A 158 -14.32 0.24 -2.43
N PRO A 159 -14.18 1.33 -1.66
CA PRO A 159 -13.45 2.50 -2.09
C PRO A 159 -11.98 2.14 -2.35
N VAL A 160 -11.40 2.81 -3.34
CA VAL A 160 -9.98 2.67 -3.68
C VAL A 160 -9.30 4.02 -3.45
N PHE A 161 -8.19 3.98 -2.74
CA PHE A 161 -7.33 5.14 -2.53
C PHE A 161 -5.95 4.84 -3.10
N VAL A 162 -5.35 5.82 -3.74
CA VAL A 162 -3.94 5.78 -4.10
C VAL A 162 -3.13 6.49 -3.02
N PHE A 163 -2.05 5.86 -2.60
CA PHE A 163 -1.10 6.46 -1.67
C PHE A 163 -0.10 7.36 -2.40
N GLU A 164 0.52 8.27 -1.66
CA GLU A 164 1.44 9.25 -2.21
C GLU A 164 2.66 8.59 -2.88
N PRO A 165 2.92 8.85 -4.17
CA PRO A 165 4.13 8.39 -4.83
C PRO A 165 5.36 9.13 -4.33
N HIS A 166 6.57 8.61 -4.65
CA HIS A 166 7.83 9.21 -4.19
C HIS A 166 8.04 10.64 -4.69
N GLN A 167 7.56 10.94 -5.90
CA GLN A 167 7.61 12.28 -6.49
C GLN A 167 6.21 12.69 -6.99
N PRO A 168 5.34 13.19 -6.10
CA PRO A 168 3.95 13.45 -6.40
C PRO A 168 3.75 14.46 -7.53
N GLU A 169 4.68 15.40 -7.72
CA GLU A 169 4.61 16.47 -8.73
C GLU A 169 4.62 15.94 -10.17
N VAL A 170 5.33 14.84 -10.42
CA VAL A 170 5.42 14.23 -11.75
C VAL A 170 4.46 13.06 -11.93
N CYS A 171 3.84 12.60 -10.85
CA CYS A 171 2.89 11.49 -10.85
C CYS A 171 1.42 11.95 -10.91
N GLU A 172 1.17 13.22 -11.18
CA GLU A 172 -0.18 13.82 -11.21
C GLU A 172 -0.98 13.59 -9.92
N PHE A 173 -0.29 13.34 -8.80
CA PHE A 173 -0.92 13.05 -7.51
C PHE A 173 -1.45 14.32 -6.86
N ARG A 174 -2.75 14.33 -6.56
CA ARG A 174 -3.43 15.44 -5.87
C ARG A 174 -4.17 14.89 -4.65
N PRO A 175 -3.56 14.97 -3.46
CA PRO A 175 -4.19 14.43 -2.27
C PRO A 175 -5.50 15.15 -1.95
N ASP A 176 -6.54 14.37 -1.67
CA ASP A 176 -7.84 14.81 -1.21
C ASP A 176 -8.19 14.28 0.19
N LEU A 177 -7.29 13.46 0.75
CA LEU A 177 -7.36 12.94 2.11
C LEU A 177 -5.99 13.04 2.77
N LEU A 178 -5.96 13.64 3.96
CA LEU A 178 -4.80 13.60 4.86
C LEU A 178 -5.21 12.81 6.10
N LEU A 179 -4.55 11.68 6.31
CA LEU A 179 -4.77 10.81 7.45
C LEU A 179 -3.81 11.18 8.58
N ASP A 180 -4.34 11.57 9.72
CA ASP A 180 -3.54 11.76 10.94
C ASP A 180 -3.00 10.41 11.41
N ILE A 181 -1.70 10.29 11.46
CA ILE A 181 -0.98 9.10 11.93
C ILE A 181 -0.09 9.38 13.15
N THR A 182 -0.30 10.51 13.80
CA THR A 182 0.56 10.98 14.90
C THR A 182 0.75 9.91 15.98
N GLU A 183 -0.35 9.33 16.47
CA GLU A 183 -0.31 8.35 17.55
C GLU A 183 0.33 7.00 17.14
N VAL A 184 0.26 6.65 15.83
CA VAL A 184 0.77 5.38 15.30
C VAL A 184 2.08 5.53 14.54
N PHE A 185 2.61 6.75 14.42
CA PHE A 185 3.86 6.98 13.73
C PHE A 185 5.05 6.20 14.32
N PRO A 186 5.18 6.01 15.65
CA PRO A 186 6.22 5.15 16.20
C PRO A 186 6.15 3.70 15.68
N GLN A 187 4.94 3.16 15.47
CA GLN A 187 4.73 1.83 14.90
C GLN A 187 5.12 1.80 13.42
N LYS A 188 4.71 2.80 12.63
CA LYS A 188 5.17 2.96 11.23
C LYS A 188 6.70 3.06 11.18
N ARG A 189 7.33 3.85 12.05
CA ARG A 189 8.78 3.99 12.12
C ARG A 189 9.48 2.66 12.35
N LYS A 190 8.97 1.85 13.29
CA LYS A 190 9.49 0.51 13.54
C LYS A 190 9.40 -0.39 12.31
N ALA A 191 8.29 -0.34 11.56
CA ALA A 191 8.14 -1.09 10.31
C ALA A 191 9.13 -0.61 9.23
N MET A 192 9.35 0.71 9.12
CA MET A 192 10.37 1.27 8.22
C MET A 192 11.77 0.73 8.54
N GLU A 193 12.11 0.57 9.80
CA GLU A 193 13.41 0.05 10.25
C GLU A 193 13.62 -1.43 9.93
N CYS A 194 12.56 -2.20 9.68
CA CYS A 194 12.66 -3.56 9.14
C CYS A 194 13.19 -3.60 7.70
N MET A 195 13.04 -2.50 6.93
CA MET A 195 13.43 -2.43 5.52
C MET A 195 14.91 -2.02 5.35
N ALA A 196 15.83 -2.86 5.83
CA ALA A 196 17.26 -2.57 5.88
C ALA A 196 17.91 -2.42 4.48
N ALA A 197 17.36 -3.09 3.45
CA ALA A 197 17.82 -2.95 2.07
C ALA A 197 17.65 -1.52 1.53
N GLN A 198 16.71 -0.75 2.10
CA GLN A 198 16.37 0.61 1.67
C GLN A 198 16.47 1.62 2.84
N GLU A 199 17.41 1.46 3.77
CA GLU A 199 17.60 2.32 4.95
C GLU A 199 17.72 3.82 4.63
N HIS A 200 18.17 4.16 3.43
CA HIS A 200 18.29 5.55 2.95
C HIS A 200 16.92 6.25 2.84
N LEU A 201 15.81 5.51 2.80
CA LEU A 201 14.46 6.05 2.74
C LEU A 201 13.86 6.39 4.11
N TRP A 202 14.44 5.93 5.21
CA TRP A 202 13.91 6.19 6.56
C TRP A 202 13.73 7.67 6.86
N ARG A 203 14.75 8.46 6.55
CA ARG A 203 14.69 9.91 6.74
C ARG A 203 13.66 10.56 5.82
N TYR A 204 13.68 10.20 4.53
CA TYR A 204 12.78 10.78 3.53
C TYR A 204 11.30 10.65 3.95
N TYR A 205 10.88 9.43 4.33
CA TYR A 205 9.48 9.19 4.71
C TYR A 205 9.12 9.72 6.11
N THR A 206 10.09 9.92 6.98
CA THR A 206 9.89 10.66 8.23
C THR A 206 9.61 12.13 7.94
N ASP A 207 10.50 12.78 7.17
CA ASP A 207 10.35 14.19 6.78
C ASP A 207 9.05 14.43 5.98
N LEU A 208 8.63 13.46 5.16
CA LEU A 208 7.39 13.53 4.40
C LEU A 208 6.16 13.49 5.34
N ALA A 209 6.15 12.58 6.31
CA ALA A 209 5.05 12.47 7.27
C ALA A 209 4.90 13.75 8.12
N GLU A 210 6.01 14.37 8.53
CA GLU A 210 6.00 15.66 9.23
C GLU A 210 5.45 16.79 8.35
N ARG A 211 5.88 16.89 7.09
CA ARG A 211 5.36 17.89 6.13
C ARG A 211 3.86 17.71 5.90
N ARG A 212 3.36 16.49 5.79
CA ARG A 212 1.94 16.20 5.67
C ARG A 212 1.19 16.50 6.96
N GLY A 213 1.82 16.32 8.13
CA GLY A 213 1.30 16.78 9.42
C GLY A 213 1.06 18.30 9.44
N VAL A 214 2.05 19.08 9.02
CA VAL A 214 1.89 20.56 8.90
C VAL A 214 0.75 20.92 7.96
N GLN A 215 0.62 20.22 6.83
CA GLN A 215 -0.49 20.44 5.89
C GLN A 215 -1.83 20.07 6.54
N ALA A 216 -1.91 18.96 7.28
CA ALA A 216 -3.12 18.53 7.97
C ALA A 216 -3.56 19.53 9.04
N VAL A 217 -2.63 20.11 9.82
CA VAL A 217 -2.91 21.21 10.76
C VAL A 217 -3.53 22.41 10.05
N ARG A 218 -3.00 22.82 8.89
CA ARG A 218 -3.54 23.96 8.13
C ARG A 218 -4.97 23.72 7.64
N ASN A 219 -5.29 22.47 7.26
CA ASN A 219 -6.60 22.14 6.71
C ASN A 219 -7.65 21.86 7.79
N SER A 220 -7.25 21.36 8.97
CA SER A 220 -8.17 20.99 10.06
C SER A 220 -8.21 21.98 11.22
N GLY A 221 -7.18 22.82 11.38
CA GLY A 221 -6.96 23.62 12.57
C GLY A 221 -6.50 22.84 13.81
N ASN A 222 -6.39 21.51 13.72
CA ASN A 222 -5.96 20.66 14.84
C ASN A 222 -4.45 20.68 15.01
N LYS A 223 -3.97 21.44 15.99
CA LYS A 223 -2.54 21.62 16.29
C LYS A 223 -1.87 20.39 16.93
N ALA A 224 -2.63 19.37 17.32
CA ALA A 224 -2.07 18.14 17.87
C ALA A 224 -1.51 17.20 16.80
N ILE A 225 -1.85 17.41 15.53
CA ILE A 225 -1.35 16.62 14.41
C ILE A 225 0.12 16.94 14.17
N VAL A 226 0.98 15.94 14.24
CA VAL A 226 2.42 16.03 13.97
C VAL A 226 2.78 15.29 12.68
N HIS A 227 2.22 14.10 12.48
CA HIS A 227 2.49 13.25 11.33
C HIS A 227 1.20 12.92 10.58
N ALA A 228 1.26 12.95 9.25
CA ALA A 228 0.14 12.52 8.41
C ALA A 228 0.63 11.75 7.18
N GLU A 229 -0.24 10.95 6.60
CA GLU A 229 -0.12 10.37 5.28
C GLU A 229 -1.12 11.00 4.32
N ALA A 230 -0.78 11.08 3.03
CA ALA A 230 -1.62 11.66 2.01
C ALA A 230 -2.15 10.59 1.05
N TYR A 231 -3.42 10.70 0.73
CA TYR A 231 -4.13 9.80 -0.18
C TYR A 231 -4.97 10.58 -1.18
N GLN A 232 -5.24 9.95 -2.31
CA GLN A 232 -6.18 10.45 -3.31
C GLN A 232 -7.22 9.37 -3.58
N ARG A 233 -8.49 9.71 -3.55
CA ARG A 233 -9.58 8.79 -3.89
C ARG A 233 -9.65 8.58 -5.39
N VAL A 234 -9.85 7.32 -5.79
CA VAL A 234 -10.08 6.97 -7.20
C VAL A 234 -11.52 7.25 -7.61
N PHE A 235 -12.47 7.01 -6.70
CA PHE A 235 -13.89 7.22 -6.92
C PHE A 235 -14.46 8.27 -5.97
N PRO A 236 -15.49 9.02 -6.39
CA PRO A 236 -16.19 9.94 -5.50
C PRO A 236 -16.75 9.23 -4.27
N THR A 237 -16.71 9.90 -3.13
CA THR A 237 -17.40 9.45 -1.93
C THR A 237 -18.89 9.75 -2.05
N VAL A 238 -19.73 8.77 -1.72
CA VAL A 238 -21.17 8.98 -1.56
C VAL A 238 -21.45 9.24 -0.09
N ALA A 239 -22.02 10.39 0.23
CA ALA A 239 -22.36 10.79 1.59
C ALA A 239 -23.78 11.34 1.66
N SER A 240 -24.40 11.23 2.84
CA SER A 240 -25.73 11.81 3.10
C SER A 240 -25.69 13.28 3.53
N GLY A 241 -24.50 13.87 3.66
CA GLY A 241 -24.29 15.26 4.07
C GLY A 241 -22.91 15.78 3.71
N LEU A 242 -22.68 17.08 3.88
CA LEU A 242 -21.41 17.79 3.62
C LEU A 242 -20.55 17.86 4.90
N SER A 243 -20.38 16.78 5.58
CA SER A 243 -19.54 16.68 6.80
C SER A 243 -18.21 16.06 6.52
#